data_0272fa8680444b371f09316985c00127
#
_entry.id   0272fa8680444b371f09316985c00127
#
_cell.length_a   1.000
_cell.length_b   1.000
_cell.length_c   1.000
_cell.angle_alpha   90.00
_cell.angle_beta   90.00
_cell.angle_gamma   90.00
#
_symmetry.space_group_name_H-M   'P 1'
#
loop_
_entity.id
_entity.type
_entity.pdbx_description
1 polymer ?
#
loop_
_entity_poly.entity_id
_entity_poly.type
_entity_poly.pdbx_seq_one_letter_code
_entity_poly.pdbx_strand_id
1 'polypeptide(L)'
;MKNQILQYYDNLAIEYDKNRFGNSYGEYINIQENRIIKKYLKTNDKNLDIACGTGRLLNYANYGIDISPKMVAIAKQKHPYKNIVVGDIEELNYENSFFRNAYSFHLFMHLELHQLKKIFKKVSEIVEKDGLFILDIPSKKRRKLTKYKADSWHGRNQINLAELKEITAEHWKLVSYYGVAFFPIHLIPKKIRKFVLPLDNLMCRSIFKEMSSHIVYILKKK
;
A
#
# COMPACT_ATOMS: atom_id res chain seq x y z
N MET A 1 7.17 15.81 -10.68
CA MET A 1 6.60 14.48 -10.37
C MET A 1 5.37 14.55 -9.47
N LYS A 2 5.37 15.20 -8.27
CA LYS A 2 4.17 15.32 -7.40
C LYS A 2 2.93 15.85 -8.15
N ASN A 3 3.04 16.94 -8.92
CA ASN A 3 1.92 17.49 -9.70
C ASN A 3 1.38 16.52 -10.76
N GLN A 4 2.23 15.70 -11.38
CA GLN A 4 1.80 14.69 -12.35
C GLN A 4 1.02 13.57 -11.67
N ILE A 5 1.46 13.13 -10.49
CA ILE A 5 0.76 12.13 -9.67
C ILE A 5 -0.61 12.69 -9.27
N LEU A 6 -0.65 13.91 -8.73
CA LEU A 6 -1.89 14.58 -8.35
C LEU A 6 -2.89 14.65 -9.51
N GLN A 7 -2.48 15.20 -10.65
CA GLN A 7 -3.35 15.31 -11.83
C GLN A 7 -3.86 13.97 -12.33
N TYR A 8 -2.98 12.96 -12.35
CA TYR A 8 -3.34 11.61 -12.78
C TYR A 8 -4.46 11.03 -11.89
N TYR A 9 -4.29 11.09 -10.56
CA TYR A 9 -5.28 10.54 -9.64
C TYR A 9 -6.55 11.38 -9.54
N ASP A 10 -6.46 12.71 -9.64
CA ASP A 10 -7.62 13.59 -9.74
C ASP A 10 -8.49 13.27 -10.96
N ASN A 11 -7.88 12.96 -12.09
CA ASN A 11 -8.61 12.59 -13.31
C ASN A 11 -9.25 11.22 -13.22
N LEU A 12 -8.65 10.30 -12.46
CA LEU A 12 -9.18 8.95 -12.27
C LEU A 12 -10.21 8.83 -11.15
N ALA A 13 -10.33 9.81 -10.26
CA ALA A 13 -10.99 9.66 -8.97
C ALA A 13 -12.40 9.04 -9.06
N ILE A 14 -13.26 9.52 -9.98
CA ILE A 14 -14.65 9.06 -10.13
C ILE A 14 -14.74 7.59 -10.53
N GLU A 15 -13.88 7.14 -11.44
CA GLU A 15 -13.89 5.78 -11.99
C GLU A 15 -12.86 4.86 -11.31
N TYR A 16 -12.10 5.37 -10.33
CA TYR A 16 -10.95 4.67 -9.76
C TYR A 16 -11.32 3.29 -9.20
N ASP A 17 -12.32 3.21 -8.33
CA ASP A 17 -12.70 1.95 -7.70
C ASP A 17 -13.22 0.94 -8.71
N LYS A 18 -14.06 1.39 -9.63
CA LYS A 18 -14.61 0.55 -10.70
C LYS A 18 -13.50 -0.01 -11.59
N ASN A 19 -12.58 0.85 -12.02
CA ASN A 19 -11.51 0.47 -12.93
C ASN A 19 -10.46 -0.42 -12.26
N ARG A 20 -10.08 -0.13 -11.00
CA ARG A 20 -9.01 -0.84 -10.30
C ARG A 20 -9.50 -2.05 -9.54
N PHE A 21 -10.67 -1.97 -8.89
CA PHE A 21 -11.16 -2.98 -7.95
C PHE A 21 -12.51 -3.60 -8.34
N GLY A 22 -13.22 -3.06 -9.33
CA GLY A 22 -14.51 -3.56 -9.80
C GLY A 22 -14.40 -4.73 -10.81
N ASN A 23 -13.25 -5.39 -10.90
CA ASN A 23 -13.03 -6.56 -11.72
C ASN A 23 -12.44 -7.70 -10.87
N SER A 24 -12.58 -8.95 -11.31
CA SER A 24 -12.20 -10.12 -10.52
C SER A 24 -10.71 -10.20 -10.15
N TYR A 25 -9.83 -9.49 -10.85
CA TYR A 25 -8.42 -9.37 -10.47
C TYR A 25 -8.25 -8.35 -9.34
N GLY A 26 -8.82 -7.17 -9.50
CA GLY A 26 -8.78 -6.12 -8.46
C GLY A 26 -9.49 -6.55 -7.18
N GLU A 27 -10.64 -7.23 -7.27
CA GLU A 27 -11.32 -7.84 -6.13
C GLU A 27 -10.41 -8.82 -5.39
N TYR A 28 -9.66 -9.66 -6.13
CA TYR A 28 -8.73 -10.60 -5.52
C TYR A 28 -7.59 -9.90 -4.78
N ILE A 29 -6.98 -8.88 -5.39
CA ILE A 29 -5.97 -8.04 -4.73
C ILE A 29 -6.55 -7.43 -3.44
N ASN A 30 -7.74 -6.84 -3.54
CA ASN A 30 -8.42 -6.23 -2.41
C ASN A 30 -8.65 -7.24 -1.26
N ILE A 31 -9.06 -8.47 -1.57
CA ILE A 31 -9.24 -9.54 -0.57
C ILE A 31 -7.91 -9.88 0.12
N GLN A 32 -6.81 -10.01 -0.64
CA GLN A 32 -5.50 -10.33 -0.08
C GLN A 32 -4.99 -9.22 0.85
N GLU A 33 -5.09 -7.96 0.42
CA GLU A 33 -4.66 -6.79 1.21
C GLU A 33 -5.49 -6.64 2.49
N ASN A 34 -6.82 -6.70 2.40
CA ASN A 34 -7.71 -6.67 3.55
C ASN A 34 -7.40 -7.78 4.57
N ARG A 35 -7.12 -9.01 4.10
CA ARG A 35 -6.74 -10.13 4.97
C ARG A 35 -5.44 -9.87 5.72
N ILE A 36 -4.46 -9.24 5.06
CA ILE A 36 -3.18 -8.89 5.70
C ILE A 36 -3.40 -7.79 6.74
N ILE A 37 -4.08 -6.70 6.39
CA ILE A 37 -4.37 -5.59 7.32
C ILE A 37 -5.12 -6.10 8.54
N LYS A 38 -6.21 -6.85 8.34
CA LYS A 38 -7.06 -7.40 9.42
C LYS A 38 -6.28 -8.28 10.41
N LYS A 39 -5.19 -8.90 9.96
CA LYS A 39 -4.34 -9.73 10.82
C LYS A 39 -3.54 -8.90 11.83
N TYR A 40 -3.20 -7.66 11.50
CA TYR A 40 -2.25 -6.85 12.26
C TYR A 40 -2.87 -5.62 12.93
N LEU A 41 -3.94 -5.06 12.37
CA LEU A 41 -4.55 -3.82 12.86
C LEU A 41 -5.88 -4.09 13.53
N LYS A 42 -6.10 -3.40 14.65
CA LYS A 42 -7.40 -3.31 15.31
C LYS A 42 -8.09 -2.02 14.86
N THR A 43 -9.38 -2.10 14.55
CA THR A 43 -10.15 -0.96 14.05
C THR A 43 -10.33 0.16 15.08
N ASN A 44 -10.22 -0.15 16.37
CA ASN A 44 -10.34 0.81 17.46
C ASN A 44 -9.02 1.55 17.77
N ASP A 45 -7.91 1.12 17.19
CA ASP A 45 -6.64 1.83 17.35
C ASP A 45 -6.64 3.13 16.53
N LYS A 46 -5.83 4.12 16.93
CA LYS A 46 -5.55 5.31 16.12
C LYS A 46 -4.67 4.94 14.94
N ASN A 47 -5.27 4.47 13.86
CA ASN A 47 -4.58 4.09 12.64
C ASN A 47 -4.68 5.19 11.59
N LEU A 48 -3.61 5.38 10.80
CA LEU A 48 -3.52 6.29 9.66
C LEU A 48 -3.40 5.52 8.35
N ASP A 49 -4.29 5.84 7.39
CA ASP A 49 -4.20 5.41 6.00
C ASP A 49 -3.50 6.49 5.17
N ILE A 50 -2.27 6.21 4.72
CA ILE A 50 -1.43 7.13 3.94
C ILE A 50 -1.66 6.88 2.45
N ALA A 51 -1.97 7.93 1.69
CA ALA A 51 -2.47 7.86 0.32
C ALA A 51 -3.76 7.03 0.25
N CYS A 52 -4.74 7.42 1.08
CA CYS A 52 -5.97 6.66 1.28
C CYS A 52 -6.88 6.61 0.03
N GLY A 53 -6.61 7.43 -0.99
CA GLY A 53 -7.38 7.50 -2.23
C GLY A 53 -8.86 7.74 -1.96
N THR A 54 -9.71 6.94 -2.57
CA THR A 54 -11.18 6.96 -2.39
C THR A 54 -11.66 6.32 -1.09
N GLY A 55 -10.75 5.97 -0.16
CA GLY A 55 -11.09 5.41 1.15
C GLY A 55 -11.33 3.91 1.17
N ARG A 56 -10.84 3.15 0.19
CA ARG A 56 -11.06 1.70 0.06
C ARG A 56 -10.70 0.90 1.33
N LEU A 57 -9.63 1.27 2.01
CA LEU A 57 -9.11 0.57 3.19
C LEU A 57 -9.43 1.31 4.50
N LEU A 58 -10.11 2.45 4.48
CA LEU A 58 -10.42 3.25 5.67
C LEU A 58 -11.29 2.54 6.72
N ASN A 59 -11.81 1.35 6.44
CA ASN A 59 -12.44 0.53 7.48
C ASN A 59 -11.47 0.14 8.62
N TYR A 60 -10.15 0.23 8.38
CA TYR A 60 -9.11 -0.10 9.36
C TYR A 60 -8.45 1.12 10.00
N ALA A 61 -8.81 2.34 9.57
CA ALA A 61 -8.27 3.58 10.12
C ALA A 61 -9.38 4.60 10.38
N ASN A 62 -9.14 5.49 11.35
CA ASN A 62 -9.98 6.66 11.62
C ASN A 62 -9.42 7.94 10.99
N TYR A 63 -8.20 7.87 10.49
CA TYR A 63 -7.48 8.97 9.86
C TYR A 63 -7.03 8.56 8.47
N GLY A 64 -7.20 9.44 7.50
CA GLY A 64 -6.73 9.25 6.13
C GLY A 64 -6.11 10.52 5.57
N ILE A 65 -5.11 10.36 4.73
CA ILE A 65 -4.50 11.45 3.97
C ILE A 65 -4.31 11.04 2.54
N ASP A 66 -4.63 11.94 1.63
CA ASP A 66 -4.30 11.80 0.20
C ASP A 66 -3.98 13.17 -0.40
N ILE A 67 -3.07 13.20 -1.37
CA ILE A 67 -2.68 14.43 -2.05
C ILE A 67 -3.78 14.94 -3.00
N SER A 68 -4.67 14.06 -3.48
CA SER A 68 -5.74 14.37 -4.44
C SER A 68 -6.99 14.87 -3.73
N PRO A 69 -7.41 16.15 -3.93
CA PRO A 69 -8.66 16.66 -3.39
C PRO A 69 -9.89 15.86 -3.83
N LYS A 70 -9.91 15.38 -5.09
CA LYS A 70 -11.06 14.61 -5.61
C LYS A 70 -11.15 13.23 -4.98
N MET A 71 -10.01 12.55 -4.76
CA MET A 71 -9.99 11.28 -4.02
C MET A 71 -10.51 11.47 -2.60
N VAL A 72 -10.02 12.51 -1.89
CA VAL A 72 -10.44 12.83 -0.52
C VAL A 72 -11.94 13.16 -0.46
N ALA A 73 -12.48 13.89 -1.44
CA ALA A 73 -13.91 14.18 -1.49
C ALA A 73 -14.76 12.89 -1.54
N ILE A 74 -14.37 11.92 -2.38
CA ILE A 74 -15.03 10.61 -2.48
C ILE A 74 -14.85 9.82 -1.18
N ALA A 75 -13.66 9.82 -0.60
CA ALA A 75 -13.40 9.14 0.68
C ALA A 75 -14.27 9.69 1.81
N LYS A 76 -14.43 11.01 1.91
CA LYS A 76 -15.31 11.66 2.89
C LYS A 76 -16.79 11.32 2.71
N GLN A 77 -17.27 11.20 1.46
CA GLN A 77 -18.63 10.76 1.19
C GLN A 77 -18.87 9.32 1.67
N LYS A 78 -17.91 8.42 1.47
CA LYS A 78 -17.99 7.02 1.92
C LYS A 78 -17.82 6.85 3.43
N HIS A 79 -17.03 7.73 4.05
CA HIS A 79 -16.63 7.63 5.45
C HIS A 79 -16.83 8.97 6.19
N PRO A 80 -18.08 9.47 6.34
CA PRO A 80 -18.36 10.84 6.81
C PRO A 80 -17.88 11.11 8.25
N TYR A 81 -17.66 10.06 9.04
CA TYR A 81 -17.24 10.20 10.45
C TYR A 81 -15.72 10.03 10.67
N LYS A 82 -14.93 9.95 9.59
CA LYS A 82 -13.49 9.78 9.69
C LYS A 82 -12.74 11.08 9.41
N ASN A 83 -11.56 11.22 10.02
CA ASN A 83 -10.69 12.38 9.83
C ASN A 83 -9.86 12.20 8.55
N ILE A 84 -10.37 12.69 7.43
CA ILE A 84 -9.71 12.56 6.13
C ILE A 84 -9.28 13.95 5.67
N VAL A 85 -7.99 14.11 5.35
CA VAL A 85 -7.43 15.41 4.95
C VAL A 85 -6.75 15.33 3.59
N VAL A 86 -6.81 16.44 2.85
CA VAL A 86 -5.97 16.65 1.66
C VAL A 86 -4.60 17.08 2.13
N GLY A 87 -3.55 16.40 1.71
CA GLY A 87 -2.20 16.79 2.06
C GLY A 87 -1.14 15.78 1.62
N ASP A 88 0.10 16.21 1.74
CA ASP A 88 1.28 15.38 1.51
C ASP A 88 1.79 14.83 2.84
N ILE A 89 2.08 13.53 2.89
CA ILE A 89 2.62 12.89 4.09
C ILE A 89 3.98 13.50 4.50
N GLU A 90 4.76 14.02 3.57
CA GLU A 90 6.04 14.67 3.88
C GLU A 90 5.85 16.00 4.63
N GLU A 91 4.69 16.66 4.47
CA GLU A 91 4.37 18.00 5.01
C GLU A 91 3.41 17.94 6.21
N LEU A 92 2.87 16.76 6.54
CA LEU A 92 1.94 16.61 7.65
C LEU A 92 2.57 16.93 8.99
N ASN A 93 1.85 17.74 9.75
CA ASN A 93 2.26 18.15 11.09
C ASN A 93 1.33 17.52 12.15
N TYR A 94 1.52 16.23 12.41
CA TYR A 94 0.95 15.56 13.58
C TYR A 94 1.95 15.58 14.73
N GLU A 95 1.42 15.52 15.94
CA GLU A 95 2.23 15.32 17.14
C GLU A 95 3.03 14.01 17.04
N ASN A 96 4.20 13.97 17.66
CA ASN A 96 5.01 12.77 17.73
C ASN A 96 4.23 11.66 18.44
N SER A 97 4.35 10.44 17.91
CA SER A 97 3.69 9.26 18.47
C SER A 97 2.16 9.38 18.60
N PHE A 98 1.51 10.11 17.68
CA PHE A 98 0.06 10.32 17.70
C PHE A 98 -0.72 9.08 17.23
N PHE A 99 -0.15 8.29 16.29
CA PHE A 99 -0.81 7.11 15.74
C PHE A 99 -0.27 5.83 16.36
N ARG A 100 -1.16 4.87 16.65
CA ARG A 100 -0.75 3.52 17.02
C ARG A 100 -0.10 2.80 15.83
N ASN A 101 -0.68 2.90 14.65
CA ASN A 101 -0.17 2.28 13.43
C ASN A 101 -0.43 3.18 12.23
N ALA A 102 0.35 2.94 11.16
CA ALA A 102 0.10 3.50 9.84
C ALA A 102 0.13 2.41 8.76
N TYR A 103 -0.54 2.64 7.64
CA TYR A 103 -0.41 1.79 6.48
C TYR A 103 -0.55 2.61 5.19
N SER A 104 -0.05 2.04 4.09
CA SER A 104 -0.14 2.64 2.77
C SER A 104 -0.10 1.56 1.69
N PHE A 105 -1.03 1.61 0.76
CA PHE A 105 -1.07 0.70 -0.37
C PHE A 105 -1.07 1.44 -1.69
N HIS A 106 -0.31 0.92 -2.66
CA HIS A 106 -0.16 1.45 -4.02
C HIS A 106 0.48 2.85 -4.12
N LEU A 107 1.09 3.37 -3.04
CA LEU A 107 1.83 4.63 -3.05
C LEU A 107 3.30 4.44 -3.46
N PHE A 108 4.00 3.53 -2.78
CA PHE A 108 5.46 3.43 -2.84
C PHE A 108 6.00 3.04 -4.22
N MET A 109 5.16 2.44 -5.07
CA MET A 109 5.52 2.13 -6.45
C MET A 109 5.80 3.36 -7.33
N HIS A 110 5.36 4.55 -6.92
CA HIS A 110 5.49 5.80 -7.68
C HIS A 110 6.64 6.69 -7.21
N LEU A 111 7.20 6.39 -6.04
CA LEU A 111 8.17 7.26 -5.36
C LEU A 111 9.60 6.87 -5.67
N GLU A 112 10.50 7.85 -5.67
CA GLU A 112 11.93 7.60 -5.77
C GLU A 112 12.52 7.20 -4.41
N LEU A 113 13.71 6.58 -4.42
CA LEU A 113 14.33 6.04 -3.22
C LEU A 113 14.53 7.10 -2.11
N HIS A 114 14.89 8.32 -2.48
CA HIS A 114 15.07 9.41 -1.51
C HIS A 114 13.76 9.82 -0.84
N GLN A 115 12.63 9.78 -1.58
CA GLN A 115 11.30 10.05 -1.04
C GLN A 115 10.86 8.94 -0.07
N LEU A 116 11.16 7.66 -0.39
CA LEU A 116 10.90 6.56 0.53
C LEU A 116 11.56 6.79 1.89
N LYS A 117 12.85 7.14 1.89
CA LYS A 117 13.60 7.42 3.13
C LYS A 117 12.95 8.53 3.96
N LYS A 118 12.53 9.63 3.32
CA LYS A 118 11.82 10.72 3.98
C LYS A 118 10.51 10.27 4.62
N ILE A 119 9.69 9.51 3.88
CA ILE A 119 8.41 9.02 4.38
C ILE A 119 8.61 8.01 5.52
N PHE A 120 9.56 7.07 5.41
CA PHE A 120 9.87 6.15 6.51
C PHE A 120 10.28 6.88 7.79
N LYS A 121 11.10 7.94 7.66
CA LYS A 121 11.45 8.81 8.78
C LYS A 121 10.23 9.53 9.33
N LYS A 122 9.45 10.22 8.49
CA LYS A 122 8.25 10.97 8.90
C LYS A 122 7.23 10.07 9.61
N VAL A 123 6.96 8.89 9.05
CA VAL A 123 6.03 7.93 9.67
C VAL A 123 6.59 7.42 11.01
N SER A 124 7.91 7.28 11.14
CA SER A 124 8.51 6.91 12.43
C SER A 124 8.35 7.98 13.51
N GLU A 125 8.26 9.25 13.15
CA GLU A 125 8.03 10.34 14.11
C GLU A 125 6.59 10.31 14.65
N ILE A 126 5.60 10.07 13.79
CA ILE A 126 4.17 10.15 14.13
C ILE A 126 3.55 8.84 14.65
N VAL A 127 4.19 7.69 14.43
CA VAL A 127 3.75 6.38 14.95
C VAL A 127 4.36 6.15 16.32
N GLU A 128 3.62 5.55 17.26
CA GLU A 128 4.07 5.19 18.60
C GLU A 128 5.20 4.14 18.55
N LYS A 129 6.02 4.10 19.62
CA LYS A 129 6.97 3.00 19.82
C LYS A 129 6.22 1.66 19.78
N ASP A 130 6.83 0.66 19.18
CA ASP A 130 6.23 -0.66 18.94
C ASP A 130 5.00 -0.67 18.02
N GLY A 131 4.62 0.48 17.46
CA GLY A 131 3.57 0.59 16.44
C GLY A 131 4.00 0.00 15.10
N LEU A 132 3.03 -0.30 14.25
CA LEU A 132 3.27 -0.93 12.95
C LEU A 132 3.17 0.06 11.80
N PHE A 133 4.01 -0.15 10.79
CA PHE A 133 3.85 0.43 9.48
C PHE A 133 3.72 -0.68 8.43
N ILE A 134 2.55 -0.75 7.77
CA ILE A 134 2.24 -1.74 6.75
C ILE A 134 2.24 -1.08 5.38
N LEU A 135 3.01 -1.59 4.44
CA LEU A 135 3.10 -1.00 3.10
C LEU A 135 3.35 -2.06 2.03
N ASP A 136 2.94 -1.76 0.79
CA ASP A 136 3.26 -2.59 -0.34
C ASP A 136 4.26 -1.93 -1.29
N ILE A 137 5.11 -2.75 -1.91
CA ILE A 137 6.01 -2.33 -2.99
C ILE A 137 6.07 -3.44 -4.04
N PRO A 138 6.15 -3.10 -5.35
CA PRO A 138 6.38 -4.07 -6.40
C PRO A 138 7.67 -4.87 -6.20
N SER A 139 7.60 -6.17 -6.41
CA SER A 139 8.75 -7.06 -6.23
C SER A 139 9.81 -6.86 -7.30
N LYS A 140 11.02 -6.49 -6.89
CA LYS A 140 12.19 -6.42 -7.78
C LYS A 140 12.57 -7.80 -8.34
N LYS A 141 12.44 -8.88 -7.54
CA LYS A 141 12.70 -10.25 -7.99
C LYS A 141 11.73 -10.66 -9.11
N ARG A 142 10.42 -10.39 -8.92
CA ARG A 142 9.41 -10.67 -9.95
C ARG A 142 9.69 -9.91 -11.23
N ARG A 143 9.92 -8.61 -11.14
CA ARG A 143 10.15 -7.75 -12.31
C ARG A 143 11.42 -8.13 -13.08
N LYS A 144 12.48 -8.53 -12.36
CA LYS A 144 13.69 -9.07 -12.99
C LYS A 144 13.38 -10.36 -13.76
N LEU A 145 12.61 -11.27 -13.17
CA LEU A 145 12.22 -12.53 -13.81
C LEU A 145 11.38 -12.30 -15.07
N THR A 146 10.39 -11.39 -15.01
CA THR A 146 9.49 -11.07 -16.12
C THR A 146 10.06 -10.04 -17.10
N LYS A 147 11.29 -9.56 -16.87
CA LYS A 147 11.92 -8.48 -17.65
C LYS A 147 11.05 -7.21 -17.76
N TYR A 148 10.17 -7.01 -16.76
CA TYR A 148 9.25 -5.86 -16.74
C TYR A 148 10.03 -4.55 -16.59
N LYS A 149 9.70 -3.59 -17.45
CA LYS A 149 10.15 -2.20 -17.36
C LYS A 149 8.93 -1.30 -17.31
N ALA A 150 8.92 -0.33 -16.40
CA ALA A 150 7.86 0.67 -16.39
C ALA A 150 8.09 1.69 -17.52
N ASP A 151 7.04 1.97 -18.29
CA ASP A 151 7.11 2.90 -19.43
C ASP A 151 7.17 4.37 -18.99
N SER A 152 6.81 4.65 -17.76
CA SER A 152 6.75 6.01 -17.19
C SER A 152 7.08 6.02 -15.69
N TRP A 153 6.81 7.15 -15.02
CA TRP A 153 6.92 7.27 -13.57
C TRP A 153 5.96 6.32 -12.83
N HIS A 154 4.84 5.96 -13.46
CA HIS A 154 3.83 5.09 -12.83
C HIS A 154 4.37 3.68 -12.61
N GLY A 155 4.49 3.29 -11.36
CA GLY A 155 4.99 1.98 -10.98
C GLY A 155 6.50 1.77 -11.21
N ARG A 156 7.29 2.83 -11.34
CA ARG A 156 8.73 2.75 -11.63
C ARG A 156 9.53 2.12 -10.49
N ASN A 157 9.13 2.38 -9.25
CA ASN A 157 9.88 1.91 -8.09
C ASN A 157 9.64 0.43 -7.81
N GLN A 158 10.69 -0.22 -7.38
CA GLN A 158 10.72 -1.64 -6.98
C GLN A 158 11.90 -1.87 -6.04
N ILE A 159 11.70 -2.64 -4.99
CA ILE A 159 12.78 -3.00 -4.08
C ILE A 159 12.74 -4.51 -3.75
N ASN A 160 13.86 -5.03 -3.30
CA ASN A 160 13.95 -6.36 -2.70
C ASN A 160 14.02 -6.26 -1.17
N LEU A 161 13.98 -7.39 -0.50
CA LEU A 161 13.99 -7.46 0.96
C LEU A 161 15.26 -6.88 1.61
N ALA A 162 16.42 -7.03 0.98
CA ALA A 162 17.68 -6.50 1.49
C ALA A 162 17.70 -4.97 1.43
N GLU A 163 17.29 -4.40 0.29
CA GLU A 163 17.16 -2.96 0.08
C GLU A 163 16.14 -2.34 1.05
N LEU A 164 14.99 -3.01 1.29
CA LEU A 164 14.03 -2.54 2.29
C LEU A 164 14.67 -2.46 3.68
N LYS A 165 15.33 -3.55 4.11
CA LYS A 165 15.98 -3.61 5.43
C LYS A 165 17.02 -2.51 5.61
N GLU A 166 17.80 -2.21 4.58
CA GLU A 166 18.80 -1.15 4.57
C GLU A 166 18.13 0.23 4.74
N ILE A 167 17.11 0.53 3.92
CA ILE A 167 16.41 1.82 3.93
C ILE A 167 15.73 2.08 5.27
N THR A 168 15.22 1.02 5.91
CA THR A 168 14.40 1.11 7.13
C THR A 168 15.20 0.87 8.41
N ALA A 169 16.50 0.51 8.30
CA ALA A 169 17.33 0.04 9.41
C ALA A 169 17.36 0.98 10.62
N GLU A 170 17.29 2.29 10.41
CA GLU A 170 17.40 3.29 11.48
C GLU A 170 16.19 3.27 12.43
N HIS A 171 14.97 3.23 11.87
CA HIS A 171 13.74 3.46 12.63
C HIS A 171 12.85 2.23 12.77
N TRP A 172 13.01 1.24 11.88
CA TRP A 172 12.07 0.13 11.75
C TRP A 172 12.74 -1.23 11.82
N LYS A 173 11.99 -2.22 12.33
CA LYS A 173 12.34 -3.64 12.29
C LYS A 173 11.31 -4.40 11.47
N LEU A 174 11.75 -5.18 10.49
CA LEU A 174 10.86 -6.06 9.74
C LEU A 174 10.33 -7.17 10.65
N VAL A 175 9.01 -7.28 10.78
CA VAL A 175 8.31 -8.32 11.54
C VAL A 175 7.91 -9.48 10.63
N SER A 176 7.33 -9.17 9.48
CA SER A 176 6.84 -10.16 8.52
C SER A 176 6.69 -9.55 7.14
N TYR A 177 6.47 -10.39 6.12
CA TYR A 177 6.09 -9.94 4.78
C TYR A 177 5.31 -11.02 4.04
N TYR A 178 4.48 -10.60 3.09
CA TYR A 178 3.56 -11.44 2.31
C TYR A 178 3.62 -11.07 0.84
N GLY A 179 3.49 -12.05 -0.02
CA GLY A 179 3.23 -11.81 -1.43
C GLY A 179 1.77 -11.45 -1.69
N VAL A 180 1.54 -10.73 -2.77
CA VAL A 180 0.21 -10.44 -3.35
C VAL A 180 0.28 -10.74 -4.84
N ALA A 181 -0.68 -11.52 -5.35
CA ALA A 181 -0.75 -11.98 -6.74
C ALA A 181 0.55 -12.64 -7.23
N PHE A 182 0.79 -13.85 -6.80
CA PHE A 182 1.94 -14.64 -7.22
C PHE A 182 1.85 -15.01 -8.71
N PHE A 183 0.72 -15.55 -9.13
CA PHE A 183 0.45 -15.82 -10.55
C PHE A 183 -0.06 -14.58 -11.27
N PRO A 184 0.08 -14.50 -12.60
CA PRO A 184 -0.48 -13.42 -13.41
C PRO A 184 -2.00 -13.60 -13.58
N ILE A 185 -2.74 -13.46 -12.48
CA ILE A 185 -4.18 -13.72 -12.41
C ILE A 185 -4.97 -12.94 -13.48
N HIS A 186 -4.51 -11.74 -13.85
CA HIS A 186 -5.15 -10.93 -14.90
C HIS A 186 -5.12 -11.59 -16.28
N LEU A 187 -4.14 -12.46 -16.55
CA LEU A 187 -4.03 -13.22 -17.81
C LEU A 187 -4.82 -14.54 -17.79
N ILE A 188 -5.24 -14.99 -16.60
CA ILE A 188 -6.00 -16.25 -16.46
C ILE A 188 -7.47 -16.01 -16.83
N PRO A 189 -8.10 -16.86 -17.67
CA PRO A 189 -9.50 -16.74 -17.99
C PRO A 189 -10.40 -16.69 -16.74
N LYS A 190 -11.38 -15.79 -16.72
CA LYS A 190 -12.23 -15.54 -15.51
C LYS A 190 -12.88 -16.81 -14.97
N LYS A 191 -13.32 -17.72 -15.87
CA LYS A 191 -14.02 -18.98 -15.49
C LYS A 191 -13.17 -19.91 -14.61
N ILE A 192 -11.84 -19.93 -14.81
CA ILE A 192 -10.93 -20.85 -14.08
C ILE A 192 -10.17 -20.16 -12.95
N ARG A 193 -10.22 -18.83 -12.82
CA ARG A 193 -9.51 -18.08 -11.76
C ARG A 193 -9.78 -18.63 -10.37
N LYS A 194 -11.04 -18.93 -10.05
CA LYS A 194 -11.45 -19.45 -8.73
C LYS A 194 -10.68 -20.70 -8.29
N PHE A 195 -10.24 -21.53 -9.23
CA PHE A 195 -9.47 -22.74 -8.94
C PHE A 195 -7.97 -22.46 -8.72
N VAL A 196 -7.47 -21.36 -9.30
CA VAL A 196 -6.06 -20.95 -9.16
C VAL A 196 -5.82 -20.14 -7.88
N LEU A 197 -6.82 -19.39 -7.41
CA LEU A 197 -6.69 -18.51 -6.24
C LEU A 197 -6.21 -19.20 -4.95
N PRO A 198 -6.65 -20.43 -4.58
CA PRO A 198 -6.13 -21.13 -3.41
C PRO A 198 -4.63 -21.41 -3.52
N LEU A 199 -4.16 -21.84 -4.69
CA LEU A 199 -2.75 -22.08 -4.96
C LEU A 199 -1.95 -20.78 -4.94
N ASP A 200 -2.47 -19.71 -5.55
CA ASP A 200 -1.87 -18.38 -5.50
C ASP A 200 -1.68 -17.90 -4.06
N ASN A 201 -2.70 -18.04 -3.22
CA ASN A 201 -2.61 -17.69 -1.80
C ASN A 201 -1.54 -18.50 -1.04
N LEU A 202 -1.40 -19.77 -1.37
CA LEU A 202 -0.35 -20.63 -0.78
C LEU A 202 1.03 -20.13 -1.19
N MET A 203 1.23 -19.85 -2.48
CA MET A 203 2.50 -19.33 -3.01
C MET A 203 2.85 -17.97 -2.43
N CYS A 204 1.87 -17.07 -2.27
CA CYS A 204 2.03 -15.76 -1.64
C CYS A 204 2.53 -15.83 -0.18
N ARG A 205 2.44 -16.98 0.47
CA ARG A 205 2.88 -17.22 1.86
C ARG A 205 4.08 -18.17 1.97
N SER A 206 4.48 -18.79 0.87
CA SER A 206 5.58 -19.75 0.81
C SER A 206 6.95 -19.04 0.83
N ILE A 207 8.02 -19.83 0.76
CA ILE A 207 9.39 -19.34 0.58
C ILE A 207 9.58 -18.57 -0.75
N PHE A 208 8.69 -18.80 -1.72
CA PHE A 208 8.70 -18.14 -3.03
C PHE A 208 7.94 -16.80 -3.06
N LYS A 209 7.34 -16.36 -1.96
CA LYS A 209 6.50 -15.16 -1.88
C LYS A 209 7.12 -13.89 -2.45
N GLU A 210 8.46 -13.74 -2.43
CA GLU A 210 9.13 -12.61 -3.07
C GLU A 210 9.00 -12.57 -4.60
N MET A 211 8.52 -13.65 -5.22
CA MET A 211 8.21 -13.70 -6.65
C MET A 211 6.78 -13.26 -6.97
N SER A 212 6.01 -12.82 -5.99
CA SER A 212 4.68 -12.22 -6.19
C SER A 212 4.77 -10.86 -6.86
N SER A 213 3.67 -10.34 -7.41
CA SER A 213 3.63 -9.04 -8.09
C SER A 213 3.98 -7.89 -7.16
N HIS A 214 3.42 -7.89 -5.96
CA HIS A 214 3.70 -6.94 -4.89
C HIS A 214 4.07 -7.70 -3.62
N ILE A 215 4.86 -7.05 -2.78
CA ILE A 215 5.19 -7.54 -1.45
C ILE A 215 4.67 -6.56 -0.43
N VAL A 216 3.83 -7.05 0.48
CA VAL A 216 3.36 -6.29 1.64
C VAL A 216 4.32 -6.55 2.80
N TYR A 217 4.94 -5.49 3.30
CA TYR A 217 5.88 -5.52 4.41
C TYR A 217 5.21 -5.02 5.69
N ILE A 218 5.50 -5.70 6.80
CA ILE A 218 5.04 -5.34 8.13
C ILE A 218 6.27 -4.90 8.92
N LEU A 219 6.37 -3.62 9.15
CA LEU A 219 7.46 -3.00 9.90
C LEU A 219 6.97 -2.62 11.29
N LYS A 220 7.82 -2.78 12.29
CA LYS A 220 7.57 -2.37 13.68
C LYS A 220 8.54 -1.25 14.05
N LYS A 221 8.06 -0.16 14.61
CA LYS A 221 8.89 0.94 15.10
C LYS A 221 9.77 0.46 16.27
N LYS A 222 11.03 0.86 16.23
CA LYS A 222 12.03 0.58 17.28
C LYS A 222 11.83 1.44 18.53
#